data_70e1530d158e841c3b7c11f68ef84598
#
_entry.id   70e1530d158e841c3b7c11f68ef84598
#
_cell.length_a   1.000
_cell.length_b   1.000
_cell.length_c   1.000
_cell.angle_alpha   90.00
_cell.angle_beta   90.00
_cell.angle_gamma   90.00
#
_symmetry.space_group_name_H-M   'P 1'
#
loop_
_entity.id
_entity.type
_entity.pdbx_description
1 polymer ?
#
loop_
_entity_poly.entity_id
_entity_poly.type
_entity_poly.pdbx_seq_one_letter_code
_entity_poly.pdbx_strand_id
1 'polypeptide(L)'
;MNTPPAPAAPIRYFEDYPEGAVFELGSIEVDPAEVQSFAERFDPQPFHVDPQAAALSPYGGIIASGWHTASLMMRLLALGFLSPASSLGSPGIDELRWLAPVRPGDRLSGRVTVLSANPSRSKPDRGIVITLIEMRNQAGDTVLSLKPVNLLRRRPPA
;
A
#
# COMPACT_ATOMS: atom_id res chain seq x y z
N MET A 1 25.34 -8.41 -1.44
CA MET A 1 24.40 -9.38 -2.03
C MET A 1 23.54 -8.63 -3.03
N ASN A 2 23.54 -9.05 -4.29
CA ASN A 2 22.64 -8.49 -5.29
C ASN A 2 21.21 -8.93 -4.99
N THR A 3 20.41 -8.02 -4.49
CA THR A 3 18.96 -8.23 -4.48
C THR A 3 18.53 -8.39 -5.94
N PRO A 4 17.84 -9.47 -6.31
CA PRO A 4 17.36 -9.61 -7.68
C PRO A 4 16.51 -8.38 -8.04
N PRO A 5 16.58 -7.91 -9.27
CA PRO A 5 15.76 -6.78 -9.70
C PRO A 5 14.29 -7.10 -9.43
N ALA A 6 13.58 -6.12 -8.90
CA ALA A 6 12.13 -6.25 -8.72
C ALA A 6 11.49 -6.63 -10.07
N PRO A 7 10.48 -7.50 -10.07
CA PRO A 7 9.78 -7.84 -11.30
C PRO A 7 9.28 -6.56 -11.97
N ALA A 8 9.34 -6.52 -13.29
CA ALA A 8 8.87 -5.38 -14.06
C ALA A 8 7.38 -5.11 -13.73
N ALA A 9 7.04 -3.87 -13.42
CA ALA A 9 5.67 -3.48 -13.16
C ALA A 9 4.82 -3.74 -14.42
N PRO A 10 3.54 -4.13 -14.26
CA PRO A 10 2.67 -4.43 -15.39
C PRO A 10 2.43 -3.19 -16.26
N ILE A 11 2.25 -3.40 -17.56
CA ILE A 11 1.82 -2.34 -18.47
C ILE A 11 0.29 -2.35 -18.49
N ARG A 12 -0.30 -1.32 -17.89
CA ARG A 12 -1.76 -1.14 -17.80
C ARG A 12 -2.12 0.32 -18.05
N TYR A 13 -3.32 0.53 -18.55
CA TYR A 13 -3.93 1.84 -18.74
C TYR A 13 -5.28 1.90 -18.02
N PHE A 14 -5.90 3.06 -17.98
CA PHE A 14 -7.20 3.27 -17.32
C PHE A 14 -8.22 2.18 -17.67
N GLU A 15 -8.27 1.76 -18.93
CA GLU A 15 -9.21 0.74 -19.41
C GLU A 15 -8.98 -0.66 -18.82
N ASP A 16 -7.80 -0.89 -18.24
CA ASP A 16 -7.45 -2.18 -17.64
C ASP A 16 -7.86 -2.29 -16.15
N TYR A 17 -8.54 -1.27 -15.64
CA TYR A 17 -9.02 -1.20 -14.26
C TYR A 17 -10.55 -1.08 -14.19
N PRO A 18 -11.30 -2.05 -14.69
CA PRO A 18 -12.76 -1.95 -14.68
C PRO A 18 -13.32 -2.05 -13.26
N GLU A 19 -14.47 -1.40 -13.02
CA GLU A 19 -15.19 -1.50 -11.75
C GLU A 19 -15.45 -2.96 -11.38
N GLY A 20 -15.23 -3.30 -10.12
CA GLY A 20 -15.37 -4.64 -9.58
C GLY A 20 -14.14 -5.54 -9.75
N ALA A 21 -13.14 -5.14 -10.54
CA ALA A 21 -11.91 -5.92 -10.67
C ALA A 21 -11.16 -6.02 -9.34
N VAL A 22 -10.56 -7.19 -9.11
CA VAL A 22 -9.76 -7.49 -7.91
C VAL A 22 -8.35 -7.86 -8.33
N PHE A 23 -7.35 -7.26 -7.67
CA PHE A 23 -5.95 -7.52 -7.92
C PHE A 23 -5.28 -7.98 -6.63
N GLU A 24 -4.67 -9.16 -6.68
CA GLU A 24 -3.83 -9.64 -5.59
C GLU A 24 -2.42 -9.05 -5.76
N LEU A 25 -1.90 -8.42 -4.70
CA LEU A 25 -0.61 -7.73 -4.75
C LEU A 25 0.57 -8.61 -4.30
N GLY A 26 0.29 -9.84 -3.85
CA GLY A 26 1.30 -10.68 -3.22
C GLY A 26 1.54 -10.27 -1.76
N SER A 27 2.71 -10.59 -1.25
CA SER A 27 3.04 -10.37 0.16
C SER A 27 4.42 -9.77 0.37
N ILE A 28 4.61 -9.18 1.54
CA ILE A 28 5.87 -8.58 1.98
C ILE A 28 6.08 -8.87 3.45
N GLU A 29 7.32 -9.15 3.82
CA GLU A 29 7.71 -9.39 5.20
C GLU A 29 8.01 -8.07 5.89
N VAL A 30 7.60 -7.95 7.15
CA VAL A 30 7.89 -6.78 8.00
C VAL A 30 9.23 -7.00 8.68
N ASP A 31 10.30 -6.48 8.07
CA ASP A 31 11.66 -6.63 8.56
C ASP A 31 11.85 -5.85 9.87
N PRO A 32 12.27 -6.53 10.96
CA PRO A 32 12.48 -5.87 12.25
C PRO A 32 13.48 -4.72 12.21
N ALA A 33 14.56 -4.84 11.44
CA ALA A 33 15.55 -3.78 11.31
C ALA A 33 14.98 -2.56 10.59
N GLU A 34 14.13 -2.77 9.60
CA GLU A 34 13.44 -1.70 8.87
C GLU A 34 12.38 -1.02 9.75
N VAL A 35 11.65 -1.76 10.58
CA VAL A 35 10.72 -1.18 11.57
C VAL A 35 11.44 -0.17 12.45
N GLN A 36 12.61 -0.54 12.97
CA GLN A 36 13.42 0.32 13.83
C GLN A 36 13.92 1.55 13.07
N SER A 37 14.58 1.36 11.93
CA SER A 37 15.19 2.45 11.18
C SER A 37 14.17 3.43 10.61
N PHE A 38 13.03 2.94 10.13
CA PHE A 38 11.93 3.80 9.68
C PHE A 38 11.41 4.68 10.81
N ALA A 39 11.14 4.07 11.96
CA ALA A 39 10.57 4.79 13.10
C ALA A 39 11.56 5.80 13.69
N GLU A 40 12.82 5.45 13.82
CA GLU A 40 13.86 6.39 14.29
C GLU A 40 13.93 7.65 13.43
N ARG A 41 13.71 7.51 12.15
CA ARG A 41 13.79 8.61 11.20
C ARG A 41 12.48 9.41 11.09
N PHE A 42 11.33 8.75 11.10
CA PHE A 42 10.06 9.37 10.71
C PHE A 42 8.96 9.35 11.77
N ASP A 43 9.04 8.46 12.77
CA ASP A 43 8.02 8.30 13.80
C ASP A 43 8.63 7.76 15.09
N PRO A 44 9.49 8.56 15.78
CA PRO A 44 10.29 8.08 16.89
C PRO A 44 9.51 7.99 18.22
N GLN A 45 8.30 7.47 18.17
CA GLN A 45 7.51 7.20 19.38
C GLN A 45 8.06 5.96 20.10
N PRO A 46 8.04 5.95 21.47
CA PRO A 46 8.68 4.88 22.24
C PRO A 46 8.26 3.47 21.87
N PHE A 47 6.98 3.23 21.59
CA PHE A 47 6.48 1.89 21.25
C PHE A 47 6.90 1.41 19.86
N HIS A 48 7.56 2.25 19.05
CA HIS A 48 8.16 1.88 17.78
C HIS A 48 9.68 1.67 17.86
N VAL A 49 10.36 2.31 18.82
CA VAL A 49 11.83 2.37 18.84
C VAL A 49 12.46 1.80 20.10
N ASP A 50 11.75 1.71 21.22
CA ASP A 50 12.27 1.25 22.51
C ASP A 50 11.56 -0.02 22.94
N PRO A 51 12.23 -1.20 22.89
CA PRO A 51 11.60 -2.46 23.28
C PRO A 51 11.08 -2.50 24.72
N GLN A 52 11.75 -1.84 25.65
CA GLN A 52 11.31 -1.80 27.05
C GLN A 52 10.06 -0.95 27.21
N ALA A 53 10.04 0.25 26.62
CA ALA A 53 8.87 1.11 26.63
C ALA A 53 7.69 0.46 25.90
N ALA A 54 7.96 -0.19 24.78
CA ALA A 54 6.94 -0.92 24.01
C ALA A 54 6.32 -2.06 24.82
N ALA A 55 7.11 -2.82 25.55
CA ALA A 55 6.62 -3.90 26.42
C ALA A 55 5.66 -3.39 27.51
N LEU A 56 5.87 -2.17 27.99
CA LEU A 56 5.01 -1.52 28.98
C LEU A 56 3.81 -0.79 28.37
N SER A 57 3.78 -0.66 27.03
CA SER A 57 2.68 -0.02 26.32
C SER A 57 1.46 -0.94 26.21
N PRO A 58 0.28 -0.42 25.83
CA PRO A 58 -0.90 -1.25 25.55
C PRO A 58 -0.67 -2.32 24.50
N TYR A 59 0.38 -2.18 23.66
CA TYR A 59 0.71 -3.12 22.59
C TYR A 59 1.55 -4.32 23.08
N GLY A 60 2.17 -4.24 24.26
CA GLY A 60 2.94 -5.33 24.85
C GLY A 60 4.24 -5.68 24.13
N GLY A 61 4.72 -4.83 23.25
CA GLY A 61 5.93 -5.02 22.45
C GLY A 61 5.99 -4.03 21.30
N ILE A 62 7.10 -4.04 20.55
CA ILE A 62 7.28 -3.17 19.37
C ILE A 62 6.18 -3.39 18.36
N ILE A 63 5.65 -2.29 17.83
CA ILE A 63 4.80 -2.27 16.63
C ILE A 63 5.42 -1.36 15.57
N ALA A 64 5.18 -1.69 14.30
CA ALA A 64 5.58 -0.83 13.20
C ALA A 64 4.77 0.48 13.21
N SER A 65 5.41 1.58 12.82
CA SER A 65 4.68 2.81 12.51
C SER A 65 3.60 2.54 11.46
N GLY A 66 2.41 3.10 11.63
CA GLY A 66 1.36 3.00 10.62
C GLY A 66 1.82 3.52 9.25
N TRP A 67 2.65 4.55 9.23
CA TRP A 67 3.24 5.07 7.98
C TRP A 67 4.23 4.12 7.35
N HIS A 68 4.91 3.28 8.13
CA HIS A 68 5.72 2.20 7.60
C HIS A 68 4.85 1.12 6.95
N THR A 69 3.78 0.72 7.63
CA THR A 69 2.79 -0.22 7.05
C THR A 69 2.22 0.31 5.74
N ALA A 70 1.85 1.58 5.69
CA ALA A 70 1.38 2.23 4.46
C ALA A 70 2.46 2.25 3.36
N SER A 71 3.72 2.42 3.73
CA SER A 71 4.85 2.39 2.78
C SER A 71 5.09 0.99 2.21
N LEU A 72 4.95 -0.05 3.03
CA LEU A 72 5.00 -1.45 2.57
C LEU A 72 3.86 -1.75 1.59
N MET A 73 2.65 -1.29 1.89
CA MET A 73 1.51 -1.35 0.97
C MET A 73 1.85 -0.65 -0.34
N MET A 74 2.41 0.56 -0.28
CA MET A 74 2.75 1.34 -1.48
C MET A 74 3.75 0.61 -2.37
N ARG A 75 4.73 -0.08 -1.80
CA ARG A 75 5.65 -0.90 -2.56
C ARG A 75 4.94 -2.00 -3.34
N LEU A 76 4.04 -2.73 -2.70
CA LEU A 76 3.24 -3.76 -3.37
C LEU A 76 2.34 -3.17 -4.44
N LEU A 77 1.72 -2.03 -4.16
CA LEU A 77 0.84 -1.33 -5.10
C LEU A 77 1.59 -0.87 -6.35
N ALA A 78 2.76 -0.26 -6.18
CA ALA A 78 3.58 0.23 -7.28
C ALA A 78 4.10 -0.91 -8.17
N LEU A 79 4.41 -2.07 -7.60
CA LEU A 79 4.96 -3.21 -8.33
C LEU A 79 3.88 -4.10 -8.96
N GLY A 80 2.69 -4.19 -8.35
CA GLY A 80 1.67 -5.15 -8.74
C GLY A 80 0.40 -4.56 -9.37
N PHE A 81 0.10 -3.30 -9.10
CA PHE A 81 -1.15 -2.67 -9.54
C PHE A 81 -0.91 -1.47 -10.45
N LEU A 82 -0.16 -0.48 -10.00
CA LEU A 82 0.13 0.71 -10.79
C LEU A 82 1.06 0.38 -11.96
N SER A 83 0.94 1.15 -13.04
CA SER A 83 1.81 1.01 -14.20
C SER A 83 2.57 2.31 -14.44
N PRO A 84 3.90 2.24 -14.66
CA PRO A 84 4.68 3.43 -15.04
C PRO A 84 4.18 4.08 -16.34
N ALA A 85 3.52 3.28 -17.19
CA ALA A 85 2.97 3.78 -18.45
C ALA A 85 1.77 4.71 -18.27
N SER A 86 1.02 4.56 -17.19
CA SER A 86 -0.27 5.26 -17.03
C SER A 86 -0.43 6.04 -15.72
N SER A 87 0.36 5.75 -14.68
CA SER A 87 0.19 6.41 -13.39
C SER A 87 0.49 7.91 -13.48
N LEU A 88 -0.46 8.71 -13.04
CA LEU A 88 -0.34 10.17 -12.94
C LEU A 88 -0.35 10.64 -11.48
N GLY A 89 -0.25 9.70 -10.54
CA GLY A 89 -0.29 9.98 -9.12
C GLY A 89 -1.70 9.97 -8.53
N SER A 90 -1.79 10.44 -7.31
CA SER A 90 -3.04 10.50 -6.55
C SER A 90 -3.18 11.87 -5.89
N PRO A 91 -4.34 12.52 -6.00
CA PRO A 91 -4.59 13.77 -5.28
C PRO A 91 -4.92 13.56 -3.79
N GLY A 92 -5.19 12.32 -3.39
CA GLY A 92 -5.54 12.05 -2.01
C GLY A 92 -6.01 10.63 -1.75
N ILE A 93 -6.19 10.34 -0.48
CA ILE A 93 -6.60 9.05 0.05
C ILE A 93 -7.75 9.29 1.02
N ASP A 94 -8.85 8.57 0.82
CA ASP A 94 -9.98 8.61 1.73
C ASP A 94 -9.98 7.39 2.66
N GLU A 95 -10.53 7.56 3.85
CA GLU A 95 -10.77 6.48 4.81
C GLU A 95 -9.54 5.63 5.12
N LEU A 96 -8.40 6.26 5.33
CA LEU A 96 -7.19 5.57 5.79
C LEU A 96 -7.39 5.11 7.24
N ARG A 97 -7.29 3.79 7.49
CA ARG A 97 -7.48 3.17 8.80
C ARG A 97 -6.39 2.15 9.09
N TRP A 98 -5.77 2.25 10.24
CA TRP A 98 -4.93 1.20 10.83
C TRP A 98 -5.79 0.40 11.79
N LEU A 99 -6.20 -0.80 11.39
CA LEU A 99 -7.22 -1.59 12.06
C LEU A 99 -6.64 -2.53 13.13
N ALA A 100 -5.38 -2.88 13.02
CA ALA A 100 -4.66 -3.72 13.99
C ALA A 100 -3.17 -3.39 13.97
N PRO A 101 -2.46 -3.62 15.09
CA PRO A 101 -1.01 -3.43 15.15
C PRO A 101 -0.28 -4.37 14.18
N VAL A 102 0.77 -3.86 13.55
CA VAL A 102 1.70 -4.66 12.74
C VAL A 102 2.97 -4.89 13.54
N ARG A 103 3.36 -6.15 13.65
CA ARG A 103 4.52 -6.58 14.44
C ARG A 103 5.73 -6.83 13.54
N PRO A 104 6.95 -6.57 14.04
CA PRO A 104 8.15 -7.05 13.37
C PRO A 104 8.06 -8.56 13.10
N GLY A 105 8.40 -8.99 11.90
CA GLY A 105 8.29 -10.39 11.48
C GLY A 105 6.94 -10.80 10.88
N ASP A 106 5.94 -9.95 10.95
CA ASP A 106 4.65 -10.22 10.27
C ASP A 106 4.85 -10.34 8.76
N ARG A 107 3.96 -11.07 8.12
CA ARG A 107 3.87 -11.15 6.66
C ARG A 107 2.56 -10.54 6.21
N LEU A 108 2.63 -9.47 5.44
CA LEU A 108 1.46 -8.73 4.98
C LEU A 108 1.15 -9.08 3.52
N SER A 109 -0.11 -9.33 3.23
CA SER A 109 -0.62 -9.55 1.87
C SER A 109 -1.57 -8.43 1.48
N GLY A 110 -1.48 -7.96 0.25
CA GLY A 110 -2.29 -6.85 -0.25
C GLY A 110 -3.32 -7.28 -1.28
N ARG A 111 -4.47 -6.63 -1.23
CA ARG A 111 -5.56 -6.79 -2.21
C ARG A 111 -6.10 -5.42 -2.58
N VAL A 112 -6.35 -5.22 -3.88
CA VAL A 112 -7.00 -4.02 -4.41
C VAL A 112 -8.31 -4.41 -5.08
N THR A 113 -9.38 -3.73 -4.71
CA THR A 113 -10.68 -3.83 -5.37
C THR A 113 -10.99 -2.49 -6.03
N VAL A 114 -11.32 -2.50 -7.32
CA VAL A 114 -11.74 -1.28 -8.04
C VAL A 114 -13.19 -0.98 -7.66
N LEU A 115 -13.41 0.13 -6.97
CA LEU A 115 -14.73 0.57 -6.55
C LEU A 115 -15.45 1.36 -7.65
N SER A 116 -14.73 2.19 -8.38
CA SER A 116 -15.26 2.94 -9.51
C SER A 116 -14.15 3.29 -10.50
N ALA A 117 -14.52 3.42 -11.77
CA ALA A 117 -13.62 3.82 -12.85
C ALA A 117 -14.39 4.71 -13.81
N ASN A 118 -14.04 5.99 -13.85
CA ASN A 118 -14.73 6.98 -14.67
C ASN A 118 -13.74 7.82 -15.48
N PRO A 119 -13.99 8.07 -16.77
CA PRO A 119 -13.20 9.02 -17.54
C PRO A 119 -13.22 10.39 -16.86
N SER A 120 -12.11 11.13 -16.92
CA SER A 120 -12.07 12.50 -16.44
C SER A 120 -13.00 13.38 -17.30
N ARG A 121 -13.76 14.25 -16.63
CA ARG A 121 -14.66 15.19 -17.32
C ARG A 121 -13.90 16.36 -17.95
N SER A 122 -12.80 16.77 -17.35
CA SER A 122 -12.02 17.95 -17.76
C SER A 122 -10.81 17.61 -18.63
N LYS A 123 -10.30 16.38 -18.53
CA LYS A 123 -9.08 15.95 -19.24
C LYS A 123 -9.32 14.61 -19.95
N PRO A 124 -9.50 14.63 -21.28
CA PRO A 124 -9.89 13.42 -22.01
C PRO A 124 -8.81 12.34 -22.11
N ASP A 125 -7.56 12.66 -21.74
CA ASP A 125 -6.42 11.74 -21.81
C ASP A 125 -6.31 10.79 -20.62
N ARG A 126 -7.21 10.91 -19.62
CA ARG A 126 -7.14 10.18 -18.37
C ARG A 126 -8.48 9.79 -17.78
N GLY A 127 -8.43 8.89 -16.83
CA GLY A 127 -9.57 8.51 -16.00
C GLY A 127 -9.22 8.54 -14.52
N ILE A 128 -10.25 8.43 -13.69
CA ILE A 128 -10.17 8.39 -12.23
C ILE A 128 -10.63 7.02 -11.78
N VAL A 129 -9.75 6.31 -11.08
CA VAL A 129 -10.03 4.99 -10.50
C VAL A 129 -9.98 5.10 -8.98
N ILE A 130 -11.09 4.84 -8.33
CA ILE A 130 -11.16 4.77 -6.87
C ILE A 130 -11.09 3.30 -6.47
N THR A 131 -10.19 2.98 -5.57
CA THR A 131 -9.95 1.62 -5.13
C THR A 131 -10.11 1.49 -3.63
N LEU A 132 -10.37 0.25 -3.17
CA LEU A 132 -10.22 -0.17 -1.80
C LEU A 132 -8.98 -1.05 -1.72
N ILE A 133 -8.02 -0.66 -0.91
CA ILE A 133 -6.84 -1.46 -0.63
C ILE A 133 -6.95 -2.01 0.78
N GLU A 134 -6.71 -3.31 0.92
CA GLU A 134 -6.70 -4.00 2.20
C GLU A 134 -5.38 -4.76 2.35
N MET A 135 -4.72 -4.57 3.49
CA MET A 135 -3.54 -5.34 3.88
C MET A 135 -3.91 -6.27 5.03
N ARG A 136 -3.54 -7.54 4.92
CA ARG A 136 -3.80 -8.56 5.94
C ARG A 136 -2.50 -9.18 6.42
N ASN A 137 -2.44 -9.52 7.70
CA ASN A 137 -1.32 -10.28 8.26
C ASN A 137 -1.47 -11.78 7.98
N GLN A 138 -0.52 -12.60 8.45
CA GLN A 138 -0.51 -14.06 8.27
C GLN A 138 -1.68 -14.77 8.95
N ALA A 139 -2.30 -14.14 9.95
CA ALA A 139 -3.50 -14.67 10.60
C ALA A 139 -4.80 -14.35 9.85
N GLY A 140 -4.72 -13.56 8.77
CA GLY A 140 -5.88 -13.11 8.00
C GLY A 140 -6.56 -11.87 8.54
N ASP A 141 -6.00 -11.22 9.57
CA ASP A 141 -6.54 -9.98 10.11
C ASP A 141 -6.21 -8.81 9.20
N THR A 142 -7.19 -7.97 8.90
CA THR A 142 -6.96 -6.73 8.18
C THR A 142 -6.26 -5.73 9.09
N VAL A 143 -5.08 -5.28 8.71
CA VAL A 143 -4.25 -4.36 9.49
C VAL A 143 -4.30 -2.93 8.96
N LEU A 144 -4.56 -2.76 7.66
CA LEU A 144 -4.63 -1.47 6.97
C LEU A 144 -5.75 -1.51 5.94
N SER A 145 -6.51 -0.44 5.86
CA SER A 145 -7.54 -0.24 4.82
C SER A 145 -7.54 1.22 4.39
N LEU A 146 -7.61 1.47 3.08
CA LEU A 146 -7.62 2.82 2.53
C LEU A 146 -8.30 2.85 1.15
N LYS A 147 -8.80 4.04 0.80
CA LYS A 147 -9.44 4.29 -0.50
C LYS A 147 -8.71 5.40 -1.26
N PRO A 148 -7.61 5.12 -1.96
CA PRO A 148 -6.93 6.12 -2.77
C PRO A 148 -7.71 6.45 -4.04
N VAL A 149 -7.54 7.70 -4.48
CA VAL A 149 -7.98 8.18 -5.79
C VAL A 149 -6.80 8.06 -6.74
N ASN A 150 -6.92 7.30 -7.81
CA ASN A 150 -5.85 7.07 -8.77
C ASN A 150 -6.17 7.80 -10.08
N LEU A 151 -5.22 8.62 -10.54
CA LEU A 151 -5.29 9.25 -11.85
C LEU A 151 -4.46 8.42 -12.83
N LEU A 152 -5.11 7.91 -13.88
CA LEU A 152 -4.49 6.98 -14.82
C LEU A 152 -4.70 7.45 -16.26
N ARG A 153 -3.62 7.42 -17.07
CA ARG A 153 -3.72 7.69 -18.51
C ARG A 153 -4.60 6.66 -19.18
N ARG A 154 -5.34 7.12 -20.16
CA ARG A 154 -6.04 6.24 -21.09
C ARG A 154 -5.05 5.65 -22.08
N ARG A 155 -5.41 4.47 -22.63
CA ARG A 155 -4.60 3.83 -23.65
C ARG A 155 -4.49 4.75 -24.86
N PRO A 156 -3.27 4.96 -25.40
CA PRO A 156 -3.13 5.75 -26.62
C PRO A 156 -3.93 5.15 -27.76
N PRO A 157 -4.48 5.97 -28.67
CA PRO A 157 -5.12 5.45 -29.88
C PRO A 157 -4.10 4.67 -30.71
N ALA A 158 -4.59 3.63 -31.38
CA ALA A 158 -3.79 2.77 -32.26
C ALA A 158 -3.23 3.54 -33.47
#